data_f0649feb970ade312711eb06433b4c5a
#
_entry.id   f0649feb970ade312711eb06433b4c5a
#
_cell.length_a   1.000
_cell.length_b   1.000
_cell.length_c   1.000
_cell.angle_alpha   90.00
_cell.angle_beta   90.00
_cell.angle_gamma   90.00
#
_symmetry.space_group_name_H-M   'P 1'
#
loop_
_entity.id
_entity.type
_entity.pdbx_description
1 polymer ?
#
loop_
_entity_poly.entity_id
_entity_poly.type
_entity_poly.pdbx_seq_one_letter_code
_entity_poly.pdbx_strand_id
1 'polypeptide(L)'
;MPSAIALIGARAGSERVPGKNVRRLAGHPLLAYAIETARQSEVFDRIVVSTDSERIAQVARWYGADVPFLRPDAYSTSTSPDIEWIAWTLPQLEERYDLFAIVRATNPFRGPDVIRRGLEQLLATPEADSIRAVERVKQHPGKMWVVDELDRLMRPLLDQSHLDVAWHAGQYQALPPIYVQNSALEIAWTRVVEATGTREGRMLAPFFTAGFEGLNIDDEDDFARAELLVADGRARLVDIPREPYPGEP
;
A
#
# COMPACT_ATOMS: atom_id res chain seq x y z
N MET A 1 -22.05 -5.89 -9.76
CA MET A 1 -21.04 -5.74 -8.70
C MET A 1 -21.08 -4.28 -8.25
N PRO A 2 -20.70 -3.95 -7.01
CA PRO A 2 -20.53 -2.56 -6.61
C PRO A 2 -19.48 -1.87 -7.48
N SER A 3 -19.68 -0.58 -7.75
CA SER A 3 -18.71 0.22 -8.50
C SER A 3 -17.43 0.45 -7.68
N ALA A 4 -16.26 0.39 -8.33
CA ALA A 4 -14.99 0.46 -7.64
C ALA A 4 -13.98 1.36 -8.35
N ILE A 5 -13.20 2.13 -7.57
CA ILE A 5 -12.14 2.99 -8.06
C ILE A 5 -10.78 2.61 -7.46
N ALA A 6 -9.74 2.54 -8.29
CA ALA A 6 -8.37 2.46 -7.81
C ALA A 6 -7.80 3.86 -7.59
N LEU A 7 -7.27 4.11 -6.40
CA LEU A 7 -6.58 5.34 -6.04
C LEU A 7 -5.09 5.04 -5.84
N ILE A 8 -4.24 5.67 -6.65
CA ILE A 8 -2.79 5.51 -6.62
C ILE A 8 -2.16 6.84 -6.20
N GLY A 9 -1.69 6.91 -4.96
CA GLY A 9 -0.99 8.08 -4.46
C GLY A 9 0.48 8.10 -4.93
N ALA A 10 0.89 9.16 -5.63
CA ALA A 10 2.24 9.30 -6.15
C ALA A 10 2.74 10.75 -6.03
N ARG A 11 3.14 11.17 -4.83
CA ARG A 11 3.72 12.51 -4.60
C ARG A 11 5.14 12.63 -5.12
N ALA A 12 5.58 13.84 -5.50
CA ALA A 12 6.93 14.11 -5.99
C ALA A 12 8.00 14.00 -4.88
N GLY A 13 7.66 14.43 -3.67
CA GLY A 13 8.58 14.54 -2.52
C GLY A 13 8.94 13.21 -1.85
N SER A 14 9.51 12.25 -2.59
CA SER A 14 10.05 11.01 -2.01
C SER A 14 11.43 11.25 -1.43
N GLU A 15 11.55 11.37 -0.11
CA GLU A 15 12.80 11.72 0.58
C GLU A 15 13.81 10.56 0.64
N ARG A 16 13.37 9.35 1.02
CA ARG A 16 14.23 8.17 1.21
C ARG A 16 14.76 7.55 -0.09
N VAL A 17 13.96 7.63 -1.15
CA VAL A 17 14.33 7.23 -2.51
C VAL A 17 13.88 8.35 -3.45
N PRO A 18 14.77 9.26 -3.89
CA PRO A 18 14.40 10.36 -4.78
C PRO A 18 13.72 9.86 -6.05
N GLY A 19 12.58 10.47 -6.40
CA GLY A 19 11.82 10.09 -7.59
C GLY A 19 11.25 8.66 -7.57
N LYS A 20 11.10 8.04 -6.41
CA LYS A 20 10.74 6.63 -6.23
C LYS A 20 9.61 6.16 -7.15
N ASN A 21 8.51 6.89 -7.20
CA ASN A 21 7.32 6.49 -7.97
C ASN A 21 7.58 6.39 -9.48
N VAL A 22 8.54 7.15 -9.97
CA VAL A 22 8.92 7.17 -11.39
C VAL A 22 10.26 6.51 -11.68
N ARG A 23 10.98 6.05 -10.64
CA ARG A 23 12.21 5.29 -10.80
C ARG A 23 11.93 3.94 -11.47
N ARG A 24 12.76 3.58 -12.44
CA ARG A 24 12.57 2.38 -13.25
C ARG A 24 13.04 1.12 -12.53
N LEU A 25 12.16 0.14 -12.49
CA LEU A 25 12.44 -1.25 -12.15
C LEU A 25 12.20 -2.09 -13.41
N ALA A 26 13.17 -2.88 -13.84
CA ALA A 26 13.05 -3.72 -15.05
C ALA A 26 12.48 -2.97 -16.29
N GLY A 27 12.91 -1.72 -16.49
CA GLY A 27 12.57 -0.91 -17.66
C GLY A 27 11.37 0.04 -17.49
N HIS A 28 10.45 -0.20 -16.58
CA HIS A 28 9.28 0.66 -16.35
C HIS A 28 9.30 1.35 -14.98
N PRO A 29 8.71 2.56 -14.85
CA PRO A 29 8.54 3.21 -13.55
C PRO A 29 7.73 2.36 -12.57
N LEU A 30 8.02 2.44 -11.26
CA LEU A 30 7.23 1.72 -10.24
C LEU A 30 5.73 2.01 -10.36
N LEU A 31 5.37 3.25 -10.66
CA LEU A 31 3.98 3.66 -10.87
C LEU A 31 3.28 2.87 -11.99
N ALA A 32 4.00 2.51 -13.03
CA ALA A 32 3.45 1.76 -14.16
C ALA A 32 2.96 0.37 -13.75
N TYR A 33 3.69 -0.31 -12.85
CA TYR A 33 3.27 -1.62 -12.33
C TYR A 33 1.98 -1.53 -11.51
N ALA A 34 1.81 -0.48 -10.71
CA ALA A 34 0.58 -0.28 -9.96
C ALA A 34 -0.62 -0.03 -10.87
N ILE A 35 -0.46 0.82 -11.88
CA ILE A 35 -1.49 1.12 -12.88
C ILE A 35 -1.86 -0.15 -13.64
N GLU A 36 -0.87 -0.87 -14.14
CA GLU A 36 -1.09 -2.07 -14.94
C GLU A 36 -1.71 -3.21 -14.13
N THR A 37 -1.27 -3.40 -12.89
CA THR A 37 -1.88 -4.37 -11.96
C THR A 37 -3.36 -4.03 -11.71
N ALA A 38 -3.68 -2.77 -11.47
CA ALA A 38 -5.07 -2.32 -11.30
C ALA A 38 -5.88 -2.58 -12.59
N ARG A 39 -5.33 -2.27 -13.76
CA ARG A 39 -5.99 -2.47 -15.04
C ARG A 39 -6.25 -3.95 -15.35
N GLN A 40 -5.24 -4.82 -15.17
CA GLN A 40 -5.36 -6.26 -15.41
C GLN A 40 -6.19 -7.00 -14.35
N SER A 41 -6.47 -6.37 -13.21
CA SER A 41 -7.39 -6.95 -12.23
C SER A 41 -8.83 -6.98 -12.73
N GLU A 42 -9.18 -6.08 -13.66
CA GLU A 42 -10.54 -5.91 -14.21
C GLU A 42 -11.61 -5.66 -13.12
N VAL A 43 -11.17 -5.15 -11.97
CA VAL A 43 -12.02 -4.89 -10.79
C VAL A 43 -12.55 -3.44 -10.80
N PHE A 44 -11.76 -2.51 -11.36
CA PHE A 44 -12.01 -1.10 -11.22
C PHE A 44 -12.66 -0.49 -12.46
N ASP A 45 -13.71 0.31 -12.25
CA ASP A 45 -14.35 1.11 -13.29
C ASP A 45 -13.46 2.30 -13.68
N ARG A 46 -12.60 2.76 -12.75
CA ARG A 46 -11.67 3.86 -12.99
C ARG A 46 -10.37 3.70 -12.20
N ILE A 47 -9.26 4.15 -12.79
CA ILE A 47 -7.93 4.15 -12.13
C ILE A 47 -7.45 5.60 -12.11
N VAL A 48 -7.33 6.16 -10.91
CA VAL A 48 -6.92 7.55 -10.68
C VAL A 48 -5.58 7.59 -9.98
N VAL A 49 -4.64 8.33 -10.56
CA VAL A 49 -3.38 8.70 -9.91
C VAL A 49 -3.51 10.10 -9.31
N SER A 50 -3.33 10.19 -7.99
CA SER A 50 -3.31 11.45 -7.25
C SER A 50 -1.86 11.87 -7.03
N THR A 51 -1.45 12.96 -7.66
CA THR A 51 -0.08 13.50 -7.62
C THR A 51 -0.10 15.03 -7.58
N ASP A 52 0.94 15.61 -6.98
CA ASP A 52 1.26 17.05 -6.94
C ASP A 52 2.19 17.47 -8.09
N SER A 53 2.60 16.53 -8.95
CA SER A 53 3.60 16.75 -10.00
C SER A 53 3.04 16.53 -11.39
N GLU A 54 3.12 17.54 -12.26
CA GLU A 54 2.73 17.38 -13.67
C GLU A 54 3.60 16.33 -14.39
N ARG A 55 4.87 16.22 -14.03
CA ARG A 55 5.76 15.16 -14.55
C ARG A 55 5.25 13.76 -14.24
N ILE A 56 4.86 13.51 -12.99
CA ILE A 56 4.28 12.21 -12.58
C ILE A 56 2.92 12.02 -13.26
N ALA A 57 2.12 13.07 -13.40
CA ALA A 57 0.85 13.03 -14.09
C ALA A 57 1.00 12.62 -15.57
N GLN A 58 2.02 13.12 -16.27
CA GLN A 58 2.32 12.72 -17.64
C GLN A 58 2.71 11.24 -17.73
N VAL A 59 3.53 10.75 -16.81
CA VAL A 59 3.86 9.32 -16.71
C VAL A 59 2.60 8.49 -16.48
N ALA A 60 1.75 8.88 -15.53
CA ALA A 60 0.50 8.17 -15.21
C ALA A 60 -0.44 8.07 -16.42
N ARG A 61 -0.65 9.20 -17.10
CA ARG A 61 -1.48 9.25 -18.32
C ARG A 61 -0.89 8.41 -19.46
N TRP A 62 0.45 8.37 -19.59
CA TRP A 62 1.10 7.49 -20.55
C TRP A 62 0.75 6.03 -20.34
N TYR A 63 0.67 5.58 -19.08
CA TYR A 63 0.29 4.19 -18.74
C TYR A 63 -1.22 3.99 -18.62
N GLY A 64 -2.03 4.99 -18.96
CA GLY A 64 -3.48 4.86 -19.10
C GLY A 64 -4.28 5.09 -17.82
N ALA A 65 -3.68 5.71 -16.81
CA ALA A 65 -4.42 6.16 -15.64
C ALA A 65 -4.95 7.59 -15.83
N ASP A 66 -6.05 7.90 -15.15
CA ASP A 66 -6.57 9.26 -15.08
C ASP A 66 -5.82 10.09 -14.04
N VAL A 67 -5.58 11.35 -14.38
CA VAL A 67 -5.12 12.39 -13.46
C VAL A 67 -6.02 13.60 -13.67
N PRO A 68 -7.22 13.62 -13.04
CA PRO A 68 -8.21 14.65 -13.31
C PRO A 68 -7.79 16.03 -12.79
N PHE A 69 -6.97 16.07 -11.78
CA PHE A 69 -6.44 17.28 -11.15
C PHE A 69 -5.12 17.01 -10.45
N LEU A 70 -4.31 18.05 -10.24
CA LEU A 70 -3.13 17.95 -9.39
C LEU A 70 -3.54 18.07 -7.92
N ARG A 71 -2.92 17.26 -7.07
CA ARG A 71 -3.13 17.28 -5.63
C ARG A 71 -2.53 18.56 -5.05
N PRO A 72 -3.28 19.31 -4.22
CA PRO A 72 -2.71 20.49 -3.52
C PRO A 72 -1.53 20.12 -2.62
N ASP A 73 -0.56 21.04 -2.52
CA ASP A 73 0.63 20.88 -1.67
C ASP A 73 0.28 20.57 -0.21
N ALA A 74 -0.81 21.14 0.30
CA ALA A 74 -1.30 20.89 1.65
C ALA A 74 -1.55 19.40 1.97
N TYR A 75 -1.86 18.59 0.96
CA TYR A 75 -2.11 17.14 1.07
C TYR A 75 -0.96 16.29 0.53
N SER A 76 0.21 16.90 0.25
CA SER A 76 1.36 16.25 -0.41
C SER A 76 2.62 16.27 0.44
N THR A 77 2.55 16.71 1.71
CA THR A 77 3.70 16.77 2.62
C THR A 77 4.19 15.37 3.02
N SER A 78 5.39 15.30 3.60
CA SER A 78 5.96 14.03 4.09
C SER A 78 5.19 13.41 5.26
N THR A 79 4.42 14.20 5.96
CA THR A 79 3.61 13.81 7.13
C THR A 79 2.11 13.75 6.86
N SER A 80 1.63 14.17 5.67
CA SER A 80 0.22 14.10 5.29
C SER A 80 -0.26 12.66 5.27
N PRO A 81 -1.24 12.27 6.11
CA PRO A 81 -1.81 10.94 6.09
C PRO A 81 -2.67 10.73 4.84
N ASP A 82 -2.76 9.47 4.40
CA ASP A 82 -3.50 9.15 3.17
C ASP A 82 -4.96 9.60 3.18
N ILE A 83 -5.60 9.61 4.34
CA ILE A 83 -7.00 10.02 4.46
C ILE A 83 -7.24 11.44 3.95
N GLU A 84 -6.29 12.36 4.12
CA GLU A 84 -6.44 13.75 3.69
C GLU A 84 -6.61 13.85 2.17
N TRP A 85 -5.70 13.23 1.41
CA TRP A 85 -5.81 13.29 -0.05
C TRP A 85 -6.94 12.43 -0.60
N ILE A 86 -7.32 11.32 0.07
CA ILE A 86 -8.45 10.48 -0.32
C ILE A 86 -9.76 11.26 -0.11
N ALA A 87 -9.96 11.82 1.09
CA ALA A 87 -11.15 12.62 1.42
C ALA A 87 -11.27 13.88 0.54
N TRP A 88 -10.12 14.43 0.09
CA TRP A 88 -10.13 15.55 -0.85
C TRP A 88 -10.44 15.06 -2.29
N THR A 89 -9.90 13.92 -2.72
CA THR A 89 -10.06 13.42 -4.09
C THR A 89 -11.48 12.95 -4.40
N LEU A 90 -12.04 12.09 -3.54
CA LEU A 90 -13.31 11.40 -3.82
C LEU A 90 -14.49 12.36 -4.12
N PRO A 91 -14.71 13.45 -3.38
CA PRO A 91 -15.82 14.36 -3.65
C PRO A 91 -15.69 15.18 -4.94
N GLN A 92 -14.46 15.31 -5.48
CA GLN A 92 -14.20 16.09 -6.69
C GLN A 92 -14.37 15.30 -7.98
N LEU A 93 -14.51 13.97 -7.86
CA LEU A 93 -14.84 13.13 -9.00
C LEU A 93 -16.31 13.33 -9.37
N GLU A 94 -16.59 13.40 -10.67
CA GLU A 94 -17.95 13.55 -11.18
C GLU A 94 -18.84 12.34 -10.83
N GLU A 95 -18.22 11.17 -10.82
CA GLU A 95 -18.87 9.89 -10.54
C GLU A 95 -18.66 9.49 -9.07
N ARG A 96 -19.64 8.77 -8.52
CA ARG A 96 -19.55 8.17 -7.19
C ARG A 96 -19.27 6.68 -7.31
N TYR A 97 -18.42 6.18 -6.44
CA TYR A 97 -18.03 4.77 -6.39
C TYR A 97 -18.41 4.18 -5.04
N ASP A 98 -18.89 2.93 -5.03
CA ASP A 98 -19.24 2.22 -3.79
C ASP A 98 -17.98 1.86 -2.99
N LEU A 99 -16.90 1.53 -3.70
CA LEU A 99 -15.63 1.07 -3.15
C LEU A 99 -14.46 1.89 -3.68
N PHE A 100 -13.45 2.06 -2.86
CA PHE A 100 -12.14 2.50 -3.33
C PHE A 100 -11.06 1.53 -2.85
N ALA A 101 -10.00 1.40 -3.64
CA ALA A 101 -8.79 0.68 -3.26
C ALA A 101 -7.57 1.60 -3.30
N ILE A 102 -6.68 1.47 -2.32
CA ILE A 102 -5.36 2.10 -2.34
C ILE A 102 -4.40 1.08 -2.96
N VAL A 103 -3.89 1.43 -4.15
CA VAL A 103 -2.98 0.60 -4.94
C VAL A 103 -1.61 1.29 -5.01
N ARG A 104 -0.71 0.96 -4.08
CA ARG A 104 0.56 1.69 -3.95
C ARG A 104 1.56 1.31 -5.04
N ALA A 105 2.25 2.30 -5.60
CA ALA A 105 3.33 2.11 -6.56
C ALA A 105 4.52 1.33 -5.95
N THR A 106 4.71 1.45 -4.64
CA THR A 106 5.83 0.86 -3.91
C THR A 106 5.74 -0.66 -3.70
N ASN A 107 4.64 -1.31 -4.12
CA ASN A 107 4.46 -2.77 -4.06
C ASN A 107 4.43 -3.37 -5.47
N PRO A 108 5.58 -3.51 -6.14
CA PRO A 108 5.63 -3.92 -7.55
C PRO A 108 5.27 -5.39 -7.77
N PHE A 109 5.37 -6.23 -6.73
CA PHE A 109 5.10 -7.68 -6.83
C PHE A 109 3.66 -8.07 -6.50
N ARG A 110 2.78 -7.10 -6.24
CA ARG A 110 1.36 -7.34 -6.13
C ARG A 110 0.79 -7.63 -7.52
N GLY A 111 0.35 -8.86 -7.76
CA GLY A 111 -0.31 -9.26 -9.01
C GLY A 111 -1.78 -8.84 -9.08
N PRO A 112 -2.39 -8.89 -10.27
CA PRO A 112 -3.82 -8.59 -10.46
C PRO A 112 -4.75 -9.50 -9.66
N ASP A 113 -4.36 -10.76 -9.42
CA ASP A 113 -5.07 -11.73 -8.62
C ASP A 113 -5.18 -11.34 -7.14
N VAL A 114 -4.17 -10.62 -6.62
CA VAL A 114 -4.19 -10.09 -5.25
C VAL A 114 -5.35 -9.10 -5.07
N ILE A 115 -5.58 -8.25 -6.06
CA ILE A 115 -6.69 -7.29 -6.04
C ILE A 115 -8.04 -8.02 -6.11
N ARG A 116 -8.18 -8.99 -7.01
CA ARG A 116 -9.41 -9.80 -7.14
C ARG A 116 -9.74 -10.52 -5.84
N ARG A 117 -8.78 -11.26 -5.27
CA ARG A 117 -8.95 -11.96 -3.97
C ARG A 117 -9.34 -10.99 -2.84
N GLY A 118 -8.73 -9.81 -2.81
CA GLY A 118 -9.05 -8.79 -1.82
C GLY A 118 -10.49 -8.29 -1.94
N LEU A 119 -10.95 -7.99 -3.16
CA LEU A 119 -12.35 -7.59 -3.38
C LEU A 119 -13.32 -8.70 -3.01
N GLU A 120 -13.07 -9.92 -3.47
CA GLU A 120 -13.90 -11.09 -3.14
C GLU A 120 -14.02 -11.28 -1.63
N GLN A 121 -12.92 -11.14 -0.89
CA GLN A 121 -12.93 -11.25 0.57
C GLN A 121 -13.76 -10.15 1.22
N LEU A 122 -13.62 -8.89 0.79
CA LEU A 122 -14.44 -7.81 1.35
C LEU A 122 -15.94 -8.04 1.10
N LEU A 123 -16.29 -8.45 -0.11
CA LEU A 123 -17.70 -8.73 -0.46
C LEU A 123 -18.25 -9.96 0.28
N ALA A 124 -17.40 -10.93 0.62
CA ALA A 124 -17.76 -12.09 1.42
C ALA A 124 -17.82 -11.83 2.94
N THR A 125 -17.44 -10.61 3.39
CA THR A 125 -17.43 -10.21 4.80
C THR A 125 -18.33 -8.98 5.01
N PRO A 126 -19.66 -9.13 5.03
CA PRO A 126 -20.60 -8.00 5.03
C PRO A 126 -20.46 -7.03 6.20
N GLU A 127 -19.94 -7.50 7.33
CA GLU A 127 -19.68 -6.69 8.53
C GLU A 127 -18.41 -5.85 8.43
N ALA A 128 -17.53 -6.11 7.45
CA ALA A 128 -16.29 -5.37 7.30
C ALA A 128 -16.51 -4.02 6.60
N ASP A 129 -15.93 -2.98 7.17
CA ASP A 129 -15.82 -1.67 6.54
C ASP A 129 -14.73 -1.65 5.48
N SER A 130 -13.67 -2.43 5.72
CA SER A 130 -12.51 -2.53 4.83
C SER A 130 -11.74 -3.83 5.02
N ILE A 131 -10.87 -4.13 4.06
CA ILE A 131 -9.77 -5.09 4.22
C ILE A 131 -8.45 -4.34 4.25
N ARG A 132 -7.50 -4.93 4.97
CA ARG A 132 -6.11 -4.46 5.01
C ARG A 132 -5.15 -5.62 4.85
N ALA A 133 -4.20 -5.46 3.93
CA ALA A 133 -3.15 -6.45 3.73
C ALA A 133 -2.25 -6.56 4.95
N VAL A 134 -2.02 -7.80 5.37
CA VAL A 134 -1.19 -8.15 6.52
C VAL A 134 -0.30 -9.34 6.21
N GLU A 135 0.83 -9.42 6.90
CA GLU A 135 1.72 -10.58 6.87
C GLU A 135 2.15 -10.96 8.29
N ARG A 136 2.57 -12.21 8.48
CA ARG A 136 3.09 -12.65 9.78
C ARG A 136 4.38 -11.90 10.10
N VAL A 137 4.48 -11.38 11.33
CA VAL A 137 5.68 -10.66 11.76
C VAL A 137 6.91 -11.55 11.75
N LYS A 138 8.04 -11.01 11.30
CA LYS A 138 9.36 -11.65 11.42
C LYS A 138 9.96 -11.45 12.80
N GLN A 139 9.68 -10.27 13.40
CA GLN A 139 10.10 -9.93 14.76
C GLN A 139 8.85 -9.74 15.61
N HIS A 140 8.69 -10.60 16.61
CA HIS A 140 7.50 -10.59 17.45
C HIS A 140 7.50 -9.39 18.40
N PRO A 141 6.42 -8.58 18.49
CA PRO A 141 6.36 -7.40 19.34
C PRO A 141 6.53 -7.71 20.85
N GLY A 142 6.22 -8.93 21.28
CA GLY A 142 6.52 -9.41 22.63
C GLY A 142 8.02 -9.50 22.96
N LYS A 143 8.89 -9.36 21.96
CA LYS A 143 10.36 -9.31 22.10
C LYS A 143 10.92 -7.92 21.78
N MET A 144 10.06 -6.89 21.68
CA MET A 144 10.47 -5.51 21.43
C MET A 144 10.55 -4.74 22.74
N TRP A 145 11.42 -3.76 22.79
CA TRP A 145 11.73 -2.97 23.96
C TRP A 145 11.65 -1.47 23.66
N VAL A 146 11.15 -0.71 24.62
CA VAL A 146 11.31 0.74 24.65
C VAL A 146 12.53 1.05 25.48
N VAL A 147 13.47 1.80 24.90
CA VAL A 147 14.70 2.22 25.57
C VAL A 147 14.51 3.65 26.05
N ASP A 148 14.80 3.90 27.31
CA ASP A 148 14.98 5.25 27.84
C ASP A 148 16.42 5.70 27.59
N GLU A 149 16.60 6.72 26.76
CA GLU A 149 17.92 7.19 26.35
C GLU A 149 18.65 7.93 27.48
N LEU A 150 17.95 8.43 28.50
CA LEU A 150 18.53 9.20 29.61
C LEU A 150 19.18 8.29 30.64
N ASP A 151 18.47 7.25 31.09
CA ASP A 151 18.97 6.33 32.13
C ASP A 151 19.52 5.03 31.55
N ARG A 152 19.41 4.83 30.24
CA ARG A 152 19.80 3.62 29.50
C ARG A 152 19.11 2.34 29.98
N LEU A 153 17.97 2.46 30.60
CA LEU A 153 17.13 1.33 30.96
C LEU A 153 16.18 0.99 29.81
N MET A 154 15.73 -0.25 29.79
CA MET A 154 14.73 -0.67 28.80
C MET A 154 13.60 -1.43 29.47
N ARG A 155 12.41 -1.29 28.92
CA ARG A 155 11.20 -2.00 29.33
C ARG A 155 10.53 -2.66 28.15
N PRO A 156 9.83 -3.78 28.33
CA PRO A 156 9.07 -4.39 27.23
C PRO A 156 8.10 -3.38 26.59
N LEU A 157 7.98 -3.42 25.27
CA LEU A 157 7.01 -2.61 24.53
C LEU A 157 5.57 -2.90 24.97
N LEU A 158 5.25 -4.18 25.19
CA LEU A 158 3.96 -4.64 25.66
C LEU A 158 4.03 -5.01 27.14
N ASP A 159 2.97 -4.66 27.91
CA ASP A 159 2.83 -5.16 29.28
C ASP A 159 2.60 -6.67 29.25
N GLN A 160 3.49 -7.41 29.89
CA GLN A 160 3.49 -8.87 29.95
C GLN A 160 3.42 -9.36 31.41
N SER A 161 3.12 -8.48 32.37
CA SER A 161 3.10 -8.78 33.80
C SER A 161 2.00 -9.81 34.19
N HIS A 162 0.99 -9.97 33.33
CA HIS A 162 -0.11 -10.92 33.51
C HIS A 162 0.19 -12.34 33.00
N LEU A 163 1.36 -12.55 32.39
CA LEU A 163 1.76 -13.84 31.81
C LEU A 163 2.64 -14.63 32.79
N ASP A 164 2.42 -15.92 32.94
CA ASP A 164 3.27 -16.82 33.71
C ASP A 164 4.71 -16.82 33.21
N VAL A 165 4.88 -16.83 31.88
CA VAL A 165 6.16 -16.66 31.19
C VAL A 165 6.06 -15.50 30.24
N ALA A 166 6.81 -14.45 30.46
CA ALA A 166 6.83 -13.30 29.57
C ALA A 166 7.28 -13.70 28.14
N TRP A 167 6.65 -13.16 27.12
CA TRP A 167 6.93 -13.50 25.72
C TRP A 167 8.37 -13.23 25.31
N HIS A 168 9.03 -12.20 25.89
CA HIS A 168 10.43 -11.92 25.62
C HIS A 168 11.38 -13.02 26.11
N ALA A 169 10.98 -13.80 27.14
CA ALA A 169 11.74 -14.93 27.68
C ALA A 169 11.38 -16.26 26.97
N GLY A 170 10.21 -16.34 26.32
CA GLY A 170 9.74 -17.57 25.67
C GLY A 170 10.42 -17.86 24.34
N GLN A 171 10.32 -19.12 23.89
CA GLN A 171 10.77 -19.53 22.54
C GLN A 171 9.84 -18.95 21.48
N TYR A 172 10.41 -18.53 20.34
CA TYR A 172 9.64 -17.85 19.28
C TYR A 172 8.47 -18.70 18.75
N GLN A 173 8.65 -20.01 18.65
CA GLN A 173 7.62 -20.94 18.18
C GLN A 173 6.42 -21.10 19.12
N ALA A 174 6.61 -20.78 20.41
CA ALA A 174 5.55 -20.83 21.41
C ALA A 174 4.74 -19.53 21.51
N LEU A 175 5.16 -18.48 20.81
CA LEU A 175 4.47 -17.20 20.84
C LEU A 175 3.21 -17.22 19.95
N PRO A 176 2.16 -16.49 20.35
CA PRO A 176 0.95 -16.38 19.51
C PRO A 176 1.27 -15.77 18.14
N PRO A 177 0.56 -16.16 17.09
CA PRO A 177 0.74 -15.55 15.78
C PRO A 177 0.31 -14.08 15.81
N ILE A 178 1.21 -13.19 15.40
CA ILE A 178 0.94 -11.75 15.27
C ILE A 178 1.24 -11.34 13.84
N TYR A 179 0.44 -10.39 13.35
CA TYR A 179 0.52 -9.91 11.98
C TYR A 179 0.82 -8.41 11.98
N VAL A 180 1.59 -7.99 10.99
CA VAL A 180 1.85 -6.58 10.71
C VAL A 180 1.14 -6.19 9.42
N GLN A 181 0.57 -4.99 9.40
CA GLN A 181 0.05 -4.44 8.15
C GLN A 181 1.20 -4.22 7.16
N ASN A 182 0.93 -4.50 5.89
CA ASN A 182 1.81 -4.11 4.80
C ASN A 182 1.04 -3.24 3.79
N SER A 183 1.76 -2.71 2.83
CA SER A 183 1.19 -1.73 1.90
C SER A 183 0.63 -2.36 0.62
N ALA A 184 0.47 -3.68 0.56
CA ALA A 184 0.11 -4.36 -0.67
C ALA A 184 -1.28 -3.99 -1.18
N LEU A 185 -2.28 -3.96 -0.30
CA LEU A 185 -3.66 -3.68 -0.68
C LEU A 185 -4.48 -3.19 0.50
N GLU A 186 -5.28 -2.16 0.25
CA GLU A 186 -6.36 -1.69 1.10
C GLU A 186 -7.59 -1.48 0.22
N ILE A 187 -8.74 -2.08 0.56
CA ILE A 187 -10.02 -1.83 -0.11
C ILE A 187 -11.05 -1.50 0.96
N ALA A 188 -11.81 -0.43 0.75
CA ALA A 188 -12.83 0.02 1.69
C ALA A 188 -14.10 0.49 0.97
N TRP A 189 -15.22 0.45 1.69
CA TRP A 189 -16.43 1.11 1.27
C TRP A 189 -16.25 2.63 1.33
N THR A 190 -16.60 3.34 0.25
CA THR A 190 -16.43 4.80 0.17
C THR A 190 -17.19 5.55 1.26
N ARG A 191 -18.39 5.03 1.66
CA ARG A 191 -19.18 5.58 2.77
C ARG A 191 -18.40 5.70 4.09
N VAL A 192 -17.34 4.90 4.27
CA VAL A 192 -16.53 4.90 5.50
C VAL A 192 -15.81 6.23 5.67
N VAL A 193 -15.29 6.80 4.60
CA VAL A 193 -14.60 8.10 4.62
C VAL A 193 -15.50 9.20 5.15
N GLU A 194 -16.74 9.26 4.66
CA GLU A 194 -17.72 10.27 5.09
C GLU A 194 -18.21 10.03 6.53
N ALA A 195 -18.44 8.76 6.88
CA ALA A 195 -19.03 8.40 8.17
C ALA A 195 -18.06 8.45 9.35
N THR A 196 -16.77 8.21 9.11
CA THR A 196 -15.79 8.04 10.19
C THR A 196 -14.62 9.02 10.13
N GLY A 197 -14.41 9.69 9.01
CA GLY A 197 -13.21 10.50 8.75
C GLY A 197 -11.92 9.68 8.65
N THR A 198 -12.04 8.36 8.49
CA THR A 198 -10.92 7.44 8.30
C THR A 198 -11.04 6.69 6.97
N ARG A 199 -9.97 6.12 6.48
CA ARG A 199 -10.00 5.33 5.25
C ARG A 199 -10.37 3.86 5.48
N GLU A 200 -10.24 3.39 6.71
CA GLU A 200 -10.44 1.99 7.10
C GLU A 200 -11.76 1.68 7.79
N GLY A 201 -12.39 2.66 8.42
CA GLY A 201 -13.59 2.45 9.24
C GLY A 201 -13.29 1.84 10.61
N ARG A 202 -14.25 1.11 11.16
CA ARG A 202 -14.19 0.50 12.50
C ARG A 202 -13.99 -1.00 12.46
N MET A 203 -14.51 -1.67 11.44
CA MET A 203 -14.46 -3.13 11.28
C MET A 203 -13.53 -3.49 10.13
N LEU A 204 -12.29 -3.88 10.46
CA LEU A 204 -11.27 -4.25 9.49
C LEU A 204 -11.15 -5.76 9.41
N ALA A 205 -11.20 -6.32 8.20
CA ALA A 205 -10.85 -7.71 7.97
C ALA A 205 -9.41 -7.85 7.47
N PRO A 206 -8.62 -8.80 7.99
CA PRO A 206 -7.25 -9.00 7.55
C PRO A 206 -7.23 -9.70 6.18
N PHE A 207 -6.47 -9.15 5.24
CA PHE A 207 -6.15 -9.81 3.98
C PHE A 207 -4.71 -10.34 4.02
N PHE A 208 -4.55 -11.66 4.02
CA PHE A 208 -3.23 -12.28 4.15
C PHE A 208 -2.49 -12.30 2.81
N THR A 209 -1.32 -11.67 2.78
CA THR A 209 -0.40 -11.73 1.63
C THR A 209 0.53 -12.93 1.72
N ALA A 210 0.98 -13.41 0.56
CA ALA A 210 1.89 -14.54 0.42
C ALA A 210 3.15 -14.16 -0.37
N GLY A 211 4.25 -14.86 -0.12
CA GLY A 211 5.50 -14.68 -0.87
C GLY A 211 6.03 -13.24 -0.83
N PHE A 212 6.12 -12.59 -2.01
CA PHE A 212 6.59 -11.22 -2.15
C PHE A 212 5.46 -10.20 -2.36
N GLU A 213 4.20 -10.60 -2.31
CA GLU A 213 3.05 -9.71 -2.50
C GLU A 213 3.08 -8.49 -1.57
N GLY A 214 3.56 -8.67 -0.34
CA GLY A 214 3.67 -7.62 0.68
C GLY A 214 4.97 -6.81 0.63
N LEU A 215 5.92 -7.12 -0.27
CA LEU A 215 7.18 -6.40 -0.33
C LEU A 215 6.94 -4.96 -0.74
N ASN A 216 7.34 -4.04 0.14
CA ASN A 216 7.24 -2.61 -0.08
C ASN A 216 8.64 -2.01 -0.28
N ILE A 217 8.78 -1.11 -1.23
CA ILE A 217 10.02 -0.38 -1.49
C ILE A 217 9.97 0.93 -0.70
N ASP A 218 10.69 0.99 0.41
CA ASP A 218 10.75 2.18 1.25
C ASP A 218 12.09 2.93 1.15
N ASP A 219 13.17 2.20 0.92
CA ASP A 219 14.53 2.73 0.83
C ASP A 219 15.32 2.12 -0.34
N GLU A 220 16.61 2.47 -0.44
CA GLU A 220 17.50 2.00 -1.51
C GLU A 220 17.80 0.50 -1.40
N ASP A 221 17.88 -0.05 -0.20
CA ASP A 221 18.12 -1.48 0.01
C ASP A 221 16.92 -2.30 -0.45
N ASP A 222 15.70 -1.82 -0.19
CA ASP A 222 14.48 -2.44 -0.71
C ASP A 222 14.44 -2.41 -2.25
N PHE A 223 14.87 -1.28 -2.83
CA PHE A 223 14.91 -1.15 -4.29
C PHE A 223 15.91 -2.13 -4.91
N ALA A 224 17.14 -2.18 -4.39
CA ALA A 224 18.16 -3.12 -4.83
C ALA A 224 17.70 -4.58 -4.64
N ARG A 225 17.02 -4.86 -3.54
CA ARG A 225 16.43 -6.19 -3.29
C ARG A 225 15.35 -6.52 -4.34
N ALA A 226 14.51 -5.57 -4.71
CA ALA A 226 13.50 -5.79 -5.73
C ALA A 226 14.14 -6.10 -7.10
N GLU A 227 15.18 -5.36 -7.49
CA GLU A 227 15.94 -5.62 -8.72
C GLU A 227 16.53 -7.03 -8.74
N LEU A 228 17.16 -7.45 -7.62
CA LEU A 228 17.75 -8.78 -7.48
C LEU A 228 16.67 -9.88 -7.59
N LEU A 229 15.55 -9.72 -6.94
CA LEU A 229 14.44 -10.70 -6.97
C LEU A 229 13.90 -10.89 -8.39
N VAL A 230 13.84 -9.81 -9.18
CA VAL A 230 13.44 -9.87 -10.58
C VAL A 230 14.52 -10.55 -11.43
N ALA A 231 15.78 -10.15 -11.27
CA ALA A 231 16.90 -10.71 -12.03
C ALA A 231 17.07 -12.22 -11.79
N ASP A 232 16.87 -12.68 -10.55
CA ASP A 232 16.95 -14.10 -10.17
C ASP A 232 15.68 -14.90 -10.53
N GLY A 233 14.63 -14.25 -11.07
CA GLY A 233 13.35 -14.89 -11.38
C GLY A 233 12.57 -15.38 -10.15
N ARG A 234 12.90 -14.90 -8.96
CA ARG A 234 12.27 -15.26 -7.68
C ARG A 234 10.96 -14.51 -7.43
N ALA A 235 10.83 -13.32 -8.00
CA ALA A 235 9.59 -12.55 -8.00
C ALA A 235 9.24 -12.14 -9.43
N ARG A 236 7.95 -12.03 -9.70
CA ARG A 236 7.45 -11.62 -11.03
C ARG A 236 6.73 -10.29 -10.92
N LEU A 237 7.03 -9.43 -11.89
CA LEU A 237 6.29 -8.21 -12.11
C LEU A 237 5.10 -8.51 -13.04
N VAL A 238 4.06 -7.68 -12.95
CA VAL A 238 3.00 -7.71 -13.97
C VAL A 238 3.60 -7.35 -15.33
N ASP A 239 3.17 -8.05 -16.38
CA ASP A 239 3.59 -7.73 -17.74
C ASP A 239 2.94 -6.41 -18.19
N ILE A 240 3.75 -5.49 -18.71
CA ILE A 240 3.31 -4.18 -19.22
C ILE A 240 3.42 -4.18 -20.73
N PRO A 241 2.31 -4.32 -21.48
CA PRO A 241 2.34 -4.45 -22.95
C PRO A 241 2.62 -3.12 -23.66
N ARG A 242 2.91 -2.06 -22.93
CA ARG A 242 3.18 -0.72 -23.45
C ARG A 242 4.68 -0.43 -23.44
N GLU A 243 5.15 0.29 -24.43
CA GLU A 243 6.52 0.79 -24.46
C GLU A 243 6.82 1.65 -23.22
N PRO A 244 8.04 1.60 -22.67
CA PRO A 244 8.46 2.46 -21.58
C PRO A 244 8.22 3.94 -21.91
N TYR A 245 7.86 4.72 -20.87
CA TYR A 245 7.70 6.16 -21.03
C TYR A 245 8.98 6.76 -21.63
N PRO A 246 8.89 7.53 -22.77
CA PRO A 246 10.06 7.94 -23.52
C PRO A 246 10.86 9.07 -22.86
N GLY A 247 10.29 9.79 -21.91
CA GLY A 247 10.97 10.84 -21.16
C GLY A 247 11.86 10.28 -20.05
N GLU A 248 12.75 11.11 -19.51
CA GLU A 248 13.34 10.84 -18.21
C GLU A 248 12.21 10.88 -17.17
N PRO A 249 11.99 9.79 -16.45
CA PRO A 249 10.90 9.69 -15.50
C PRO A 249 11.15 10.50 -14.22
#